data_ce0ffe81e50b35046b729f8a67cc98d7
#
_entry.id   ce0ffe81e50b35046b729f8a67cc98d7
#
_cell.length_a   1.000
_cell.length_b   1.000
_cell.length_c   1.000
_cell.angle_alpha   90.00
_cell.angle_beta   90.00
_cell.angle_gamma   90.00
#
_symmetry.space_group_name_H-M   'P 1'
#
loop_
_entity.id
_entity.type
_entity.pdbx_description
1 polymer ?
#
loop_
_entity_poly.entity_id
_entity_poly.type
_entity_poly.pdbx_seq_one_letter_code
_entity_poly.pdbx_strand_id
1 'polypeptide(L)'
;MKNKITTCISSNNNLEYLKLAVKSVRQNAYYKDQPIVIHAENCTDGTDEWLMNQMQKDENLKGYIEHNDIPRGIGGGMDFCVDKSKTEFVNIIHSDMWIAPNQDIELLKLYNNIDENTR
;
A
#
# COMPACT_ATOMS: atom_id res chain seq x y z
N MET A 1 -15.51 1.89 14.75
CA MET A 1 -14.02 1.79 14.65
C MET A 1 -13.57 2.47 13.37
N LYS A 2 -12.60 3.36 13.44
CA LYS A 2 -12.06 4.01 12.24
C LYS A 2 -10.84 3.27 11.72
N ASN A 3 -10.45 3.57 10.50
CA ASN A 3 -9.30 2.93 9.88
C ASN A 3 -8.00 3.23 10.65
N LYS A 4 -7.17 2.20 10.81
CA LYS A 4 -5.86 2.30 11.46
C LYS A 4 -4.75 1.66 10.63
N ILE A 5 -5.02 1.32 9.38
CA ILE A 5 -4.10 0.56 8.54
C ILE A 5 -3.77 1.36 7.28
N THR A 6 -2.50 1.37 6.90
CA THR A 6 -2.03 1.84 5.60
C THR A 6 -1.48 0.65 4.82
N THR A 7 -1.86 0.52 3.56
CA THR A 7 -1.26 -0.48 2.67
C THR A 7 -0.03 0.12 2.01
N CYS A 8 1.10 -0.57 2.13
CA CYS A 8 2.39 -0.15 1.58
C CYS A 8 2.82 -1.09 0.46
N ILE A 9 3.16 -0.52 -0.69
CA ILE A 9 3.57 -1.28 -1.87
C ILE A 9 4.86 -0.68 -2.45
N SER A 10 5.87 -1.52 -2.67
CA SER A 10 7.06 -1.14 -3.41
C SER A 10 7.01 -1.78 -4.79
N SER A 11 7.25 -1.01 -5.83
CA SER A 11 7.09 -1.48 -7.21
C SER A 11 8.26 -1.04 -8.10
N ASN A 12 8.65 -1.95 -8.99
CA ASN A 12 9.59 -1.68 -10.06
C ASN A 12 9.12 -2.43 -11.31
N ASN A 13 8.60 -1.70 -12.29
CA ASN A 13 8.18 -2.25 -13.59
C ASN A 13 7.18 -3.42 -13.50
N ASN A 14 6.16 -3.29 -12.67
CA ASN A 14 5.09 -4.29 -12.57
C ASN A 14 3.72 -3.63 -12.67
N LEU A 15 3.55 -2.74 -13.66
CA LEU A 15 2.37 -1.88 -13.73
C LEU A 15 1.05 -2.65 -13.74
N GLU A 16 0.94 -3.71 -14.55
CA GLU A 16 -0.33 -4.43 -14.65
C GLU A 16 -0.68 -5.14 -13.34
N TYR A 17 0.31 -5.69 -12.64
CA TYR A 17 0.10 -6.27 -11.32
C TYR A 17 -0.20 -5.20 -10.28
N LEU A 18 0.50 -4.06 -10.34
CA LEU A 18 0.28 -2.95 -9.42
C LEU A 18 -1.15 -2.42 -9.52
N LYS A 19 -1.67 -2.29 -10.74
CA LYS A 19 -3.07 -1.88 -10.96
C LYS A 19 -4.04 -2.83 -10.27
N LEU A 20 -3.79 -4.13 -10.39
CA LEU A 20 -4.64 -5.15 -9.76
C LEU A 20 -4.54 -5.11 -8.24
N ALA A 21 -3.34 -4.93 -7.70
CA ALA A 21 -3.14 -4.84 -6.26
C ALA A 21 -3.90 -3.65 -5.68
N VAL A 22 -3.76 -2.48 -6.28
CA VAL A 22 -4.47 -1.26 -5.83
C VAL A 22 -5.98 -1.44 -5.96
N LYS A 23 -6.43 -2.02 -7.08
CA LYS A 23 -7.86 -2.29 -7.28
C LYS A 23 -8.39 -3.21 -6.19
N SER A 24 -7.63 -4.24 -5.81
CA SER A 24 -8.05 -5.18 -4.77
C SER A 24 -8.23 -4.49 -3.42
N VAL A 25 -7.34 -3.58 -3.06
CA VAL A 25 -7.48 -2.81 -1.83
C VAL A 25 -8.74 -1.96 -1.85
N ARG A 26 -8.95 -1.21 -2.93
CA ARG A 26 -10.12 -0.32 -3.04
C ARG A 26 -11.44 -1.08 -3.10
N GLN A 27 -11.45 -2.23 -3.74
CA GLN A 27 -12.65 -3.04 -3.89
C GLN A 27 -12.96 -3.83 -2.62
N ASN A 28 -11.95 -4.35 -1.95
CA ASN A 28 -12.11 -5.34 -0.89
C ASN A 28 -11.88 -4.80 0.53
N ALA A 29 -11.25 -3.66 0.70
CA ALA A 29 -11.06 -3.08 2.03
C ALA A 29 -12.39 -2.70 2.65
N TYR A 30 -12.56 -3.02 3.92
CA TYR A 30 -13.72 -2.57 4.69
C TYR A 30 -13.71 -1.05 4.82
N TYR A 31 -12.54 -0.47 5.12
CA TYR A 31 -12.38 0.98 5.18
C TYR A 31 -12.03 1.51 3.79
N LYS A 32 -13.00 2.13 3.13
CA LYS A 32 -12.82 2.61 1.75
C LYS A 32 -11.87 3.80 1.65
N ASP A 33 -11.60 4.46 2.76
CA ASP A 33 -10.64 5.56 2.86
C ASP A 33 -9.25 5.08 3.30
N GLN A 34 -8.99 3.78 3.28
CA GLN A 34 -7.69 3.24 3.70
C GLN A 34 -6.57 3.86 2.87
N PRO A 35 -5.55 4.48 3.52
CA PRO A 35 -4.43 5.04 2.79
C PRO A 35 -3.62 3.95 2.09
N ILE A 36 -3.20 4.25 0.87
CA ILE A 36 -2.26 3.42 0.12
C ILE A 36 -1.02 4.27 -0.15
N VAL A 37 0.15 3.75 0.21
CA VAL A 37 1.44 4.40 -0.08
C VAL A 37 2.22 3.49 -1.02
N ILE A 38 2.62 4.03 -2.16
CA ILE A 38 3.33 3.29 -3.19
C ILE A 38 4.68 3.96 -3.44
N HIS A 39 5.74 3.18 -3.43
CA HIS A 39 7.05 3.61 -3.87
C HIS A 39 7.35 2.97 -5.22
N ALA A 40 7.49 3.80 -6.25
CA ALA A 40 7.81 3.36 -7.60
C ALA A 40 9.23 3.79 -7.93
N GLU A 41 10.13 2.83 -8.13
CA GLU A 41 11.54 3.11 -8.35
C GLU A 41 11.98 2.64 -9.72
N ASN A 42 12.60 3.56 -10.45
CA ASN A 42 13.22 3.28 -11.76
C ASN A 42 12.27 2.57 -12.72
N CYS A 43 11.00 2.98 -12.74
CA CYS A 43 10.02 2.38 -13.63
C CYS A 43 10.12 2.96 -15.04
N THR A 44 9.96 2.09 -16.03
CA THR A 44 9.99 2.46 -17.46
C THR A 44 8.77 1.96 -18.23
N ASP A 45 7.78 1.40 -17.50
CA ASP A 45 6.61 0.73 -18.09
C ASP A 45 5.32 1.56 -18.03
N GLY A 46 5.42 2.85 -17.69
CA GLY A 46 4.26 3.73 -17.58
C GLY A 46 3.71 3.83 -16.15
N THR A 47 4.37 3.21 -15.17
CA THR A 47 3.93 3.27 -13.77
C THR A 47 3.88 4.72 -13.27
N ASP A 48 4.86 5.54 -13.60
CA ASP A 48 4.94 6.92 -13.11
C ASP A 48 3.70 7.72 -13.53
N GLU A 49 3.34 7.63 -14.80
CA GLU A 49 2.18 8.35 -15.34
C GLU A 49 0.88 7.84 -14.72
N TRP A 50 0.77 6.52 -14.59
CA TRP A 50 -0.41 5.91 -13.98
C TRP A 50 -0.57 6.36 -12.54
N LEU A 51 0.52 6.41 -11.75
CA LEU A 51 0.47 6.87 -10.37
C LEU A 51 0.04 8.33 -10.27
N MET A 52 0.58 9.19 -11.11
CA MET A 52 0.19 10.60 -11.12
C MET A 52 -1.31 10.76 -11.40
N ASN A 53 -1.84 9.99 -12.34
CA ASN A 53 -3.28 10.00 -12.64
C ASN A 53 -4.11 9.48 -11.47
N GLN A 54 -3.66 8.42 -10.81
CA GLN A 54 -4.38 7.86 -9.67
C GLN A 54 -4.42 8.84 -8.49
N MET A 55 -3.33 9.54 -8.24
CA MET A 55 -3.30 10.53 -7.15
C MET A 55 -4.27 11.68 -7.36
N GLN A 56 -4.59 12.01 -8.60
CA GLN A 56 -5.59 13.03 -8.91
C GLN A 56 -7.01 12.56 -8.63
N LYS A 57 -7.25 11.24 -8.72
CA LYS A 57 -8.58 10.66 -8.56
C LYS A 57 -8.83 10.10 -7.16
N ASP A 58 -7.78 9.80 -6.43
CA ASP A 58 -7.86 9.13 -5.13
C ASP A 58 -7.02 9.91 -4.12
N GLU A 59 -7.68 10.66 -3.26
CA GLU A 59 -7.00 11.50 -2.26
C GLU A 59 -6.30 10.69 -1.17
N ASN A 60 -6.63 9.39 -1.05
CA ASN A 60 -6.04 8.49 -0.06
C ASN A 60 -4.95 7.60 -0.65
N LEU A 61 -4.47 7.94 -1.84
CA LEU A 61 -3.36 7.24 -2.47
C LEU A 61 -2.20 8.22 -2.65
N LYS A 62 -1.02 7.83 -2.15
CA LYS A 62 0.21 8.61 -2.31
C LYS A 62 1.24 7.75 -3.02
N GLY A 63 1.67 8.20 -4.18
CA GLY A 63 2.75 7.58 -4.94
C GLY A 63 4.01 8.42 -4.81
N TYR A 64 5.12 7.76 -4.52
CA TYR A 64 6.43 8.39 -4.48
C TYR A 64 7.27 7.80 -5.59
N ILE A 65 7.59 8.64 -6.57
CA ILE A 65 8.27 8.25 -7.80
C ILE A 65 9.73 8.67 -7.68
N GLU A 66 10.63 7.70 -7.79
CA GLU A 66 12.07 7.97 -7.74
C GLU A 66 12.80 7.32 -8.90
N HIS A 67 13.85 8.00 -9.36
CA HIS A 67 14.79 7.47 -10.33
C HIS A 67 16.19 7.65 -9.74
N ASN A 68 16.74 6.55 -9.25
CA ASN A 68 18.01 6.55 -8.51
C ASN A 68 19.08 5.76 -9.24
N ASP A 69 20.29 6.33 -9.34
CA ASP A 69 21.46 5.61 -9.86
C ASP A 69 21.81 4.42 -8.99
N ILE A 70 21.68 4.60 -7.67
CA ILE A 70 21.83 3.53 -6.69
C ILE A 70 20.44 3.22 -6.15
N PRO A 71 19.80 2.12 -6.59
CA PRO A 71 18.43 1.83 -6.16
C PRO A 71 18.33 1.50 -4.67
N ARG A 72 17.20 1.90 -4.06
CA ARG A 72 16.85 1.49 -2.70
C ARG A 72 16.56 -0.01 -2.63
N GLY A 73 16.10 -0.60 -3.74
CA GLY A 73 15.62 -1.97 -3.77
C GLY A 73 14.24 -2.12 -3.17
N ILE A 74 13.70 -3.34 -3.23
CA ILE A 74 12.33 -3.60 -2.72
C ILE A 74 12.25 -3.38 -1.22
N GLY A 75 13.23 -3.88 -0.46
CA GLY A 75 13.27 -3.68 1.00
C GLY A 75 13.37 -2.22 1.37
N GLY A 76 14.26 -1.47 0.71
CA GLY A 76 14.41 -0.03 0.95
C GLY A 76 13.17 0.75 0.56
N GLY A 77 12.49 0.33 -0.52
CA GLY A 77 11.21 0.93 -0.92
C GLY A 77 10.11 0.68 0.08
N MET A 78 10.06 -0.51 0.67
CA MET A 78 9.09 -0.82 1.73
C MET A 78 9.34 0.03 2.97
N ASP A 79 10.61 0.15 3.40
CA ASP A 79 10.97 1.01 4.51
C ASP A 79 10.55 2.46 4.26
N PHE A 80 10.74 2.93 3.04
CA PHE A 80 10.32 4.26 2.63
C PHE A 80 8.80 4.44 2.81
N CYS A 81 8.02 3.45 2.35
CA CYS A 81 6.56 3.51 2.47
C CYS A 81 6.11 3.50 3.93
N VAL A 82 6.70 2.64 4.75
CA VAL A 82 6.38 2.56 6.18
C VAL A 82 6.67 3.91 6.85
N ASP A 83 7.79 4.53 6.50
CA ASP A 83 8.18 5.82 7.04
C ASP A 83 7.19 6.93 6.68
N LYS A 84 6.57 6.84 5.51
CA LYS A 84 5.55 7.80 5.04
C LYS A 84 4.15 7.52 5.59
N SER A 85 3.94 6.35 6.19
CA SER A 85 2.63 5.99 6.73
C SER A 85 2.34 6.75 8.01
N LYS A 86 1.05 7.13 8.19
CA LYS A 86 0.60 7.93 9.34
C LYS A 86 -0.38 7.19 10.22
N THR A 87 -0.59 5.91 9.97
CA THR A 87 -1.51 5.08 10.75
C THR A 87 -0.76 4.20 11.73
N GLU A 88 -1.49 3.64 12.69
CA GLU A 88 -0.93 2.80 13.74
C GLU A 88 -0.32 1.52 13.18
N PHE A 89 -0.94 0.96 12.14
CA PHE A 89 -0.51 -0.30 11.51
C PHE A 89 -0.22 -0.10 10.04
N VAL A 90 0.66 -0.94 9.50
CA VAL A 90 0.94 -1.00 8.07
C VAL A 90 0.73 -2.43 7.58
N ASN A 91 0.17 -2.56 6.39
CA ASN A 91 0.03 -3.82 5.70
C ASN A 91 0.96 -3.77 4.49
N ILE A 92 2.07 -4.51 4.56
CA ILE A 92 3.05 -4.53 3.49
C ILE A 92 2.67 -5.63 2.50
N ILE A 93 2.42 -5.24 1.26
CA ILE A 93 2.10 -6.20 0.21
C ILE A 93 3.04 -6.02 -0.98
N HIS A 94 3.25 -7.10 -1.71
CA HIS A 94 3.96 -7.04 -2.99
C HIS A 94 3.01 -6.59 -4.09
N SER A 95 3.55 -6.01 -5.15
CA SER A 95 2.74 -5.48 -6.25
C SER A 95 1.93 -6.54 -7.00
N ASP A 96 2.26 -7.81 -6.82
CA ASP A 96 1.56 -8.94 -7.44
C ASP A 96 0.55 -9.63 -6.52
N MET A 97 0.21 -9.04 -5.39
CA MET A 97 -0.74 -9.61 -4.43
C MET A 97 -2.15 -9.06 -4.62
N TRP A 98 -3.13 -9.90 -4.30
CA TRP A 98 -4.55 -9.53 -4.29
C TRP A 98 -5.07 -9.61 -2.87
N ILE A 99 -5.69 -8.54 -2.40
CA ILE A 99 -6.20 -8.46 -1.02
C ILE A 99 -7.62 -9.05 -0.95
N ALA A 100 -7.82 -9.94 0.01
CA ALA A 100 -9.12 -10.56 0.25
C ALA A 100 -10.13 -9.55 0.83
N PRO A 101 -11.46 -9.79 0.65
CA PRO A 101 -12.46 -8.91 1.22
C PRO A 101 -12.35 -8.80 2.74
N ASN A 102 -12.46 -7.58 3.24
CA ASN A 102 -12.48 -7.27 4.68
C ASN A 102 -11.23 -7.68 5.45
N GLN A 103 -10.09 -7.85 4.76
CA GLN A 103 -8.85 -8.22 5.42
C GLN A 103 -8.47 -7.24 6.52
N ASP A 104 -8.63 -5.94 6.28
CA ASP A 104 -8.25 -4.89 7.23
C ASP A 104 -9.03 -4.97 8.53
N ILE A 105 -10.38 -5.07 8.46
CA ILE A 105 -11.18 -5.14 9.67
C ILE A 105 -10.96 -6.46 10.44
N GLU A 106 -10.75 -7.55 9.71
CA GLU A 106 -10.47 -8.84 10.35
C GLU A 106 -9.12 -8.83 11.07
N LEU A 107 -8.09 -8.21 10.49
CA LEU A 107 -6.80 -8.07 11.16
C LEU A 107 -6.90 -7.20 12.42
N LEU A 108 -7.66 -6.12 12.37
CA LEU A 108 -7.86 -5.26 13.54
C LEU A 108 -8.61 -5.98 14.66
N LYS A 109 -9.62 -6.76 14.30
CA LYS A 109 -10.35 -7.57 15.29
C LYS A 109 -9.45 -8.60 15.95
N LEU A 110 -8.63 -9.29 15.13
CA LEU A 110 -7.69 -10.28 15.64
C LEU A 110 -6.67 -9.64 16.59
N TYR A 111 -6.13 -8.50 16.23
CA TYR A 111 -5.19 -7.76 17.06
C TYR A 111 -5.82 -7.40 18.41
N ASN A 112 -7.04 -6.88 18.41
CA ASN A 112 -7.74 -6.53 19.64
C ASN A 112 -7.95 -7.73 20.54
N ASN A 113 -8.30 -8.89 19.99
CA ASN A 113 -8.48 -10.12 20.74
C ASN A 113 -7.18 -10.59 21.37
N ILE A 114 -6.08 -10.56 20.62
CA ILE A 114 -4.76 -10.94 21.13
C ILE A 114 -4.36 -10.02 22.27
N ASP A 115 -4.55 -8.73 22.11
CA ASP A 115 -4.19 -7.73 23.11
C ASP A 115 -4.98 -7.94 24.40
N GLU A 116 -6.28 -8.23 24.31
CA GLU A 116 -7.13 -8.51 25.46
C GLU A 116 -6.72 -9.80 26.19
N ASN A 117 -6.31 -10.82 25.45
CA ASN A 117 -6.00 -12.14 26.01
C ASN A 117 -4.58 -12.29 26.53
N THR A 118 -3.66 -11.42 26.12
CA THR A 118 -2.24 -11.53 26.47
C THR A 118 -1.77 -10.50 27.49
N ARG A 119 -2.60 -9.59 27.88
CA ARG A 119 -2.32 -8.59 28.92
C ARG A 119 -2.31 -9.14 30.31
#